data_d8ed31399a14dfea76b2d29bb48aeaae
#
_entry.id   d8ed31399a14dfea76b2d29bb48aeaae
#
_cell.length_a   1.000
_cell.length_b   1.000
_cell.length_c   1.000
_cell.angle_alpha   90.00
_cell.angle_beta   90.00
_cell.angle_gamma   90.00
#
_symmetry.space_group_name_H-M   'P 1'
#
loop_
_entity.id
_entity.type
_entity.pdbx_description
1 polymer ?
#
loop_
_entity_poly.entity_id
_entity_poly.type
_entity_poly.pdbx_seq_one_letter_code
_entity_poly.pdbx_strand_id
1 'polypeptide(L)'
;VAAFECALFGTGIMKGPFAVDKEYPNWNEEGEYKPNIKTVPQTSSVSIWNFYPDPDAANMDEAEYVVERHKMSRSQVRALKRRPFFRKNSIDTAVNMGESYTKEWWEQAMEDDTNESKAERYEVLEFWGNVDIEVLEGYSVDIPSELKDMDQVNVNIWVCNNQVLRLVMNPFTPAI
;
A
#
# COMPACT_ATOMS: atom_id res chain seq x y z
N VAL A 1 0.48 -4.60 -17.45
CA VAL A 1 -0.83 -4.22 -16.87
C VAL A 1 -1.11 -2.75 -17.17
N ALA A 2 -0.33 -1.76 -16.67
CA ALA A 2 -0.62 -0.33 -16.87
C ALA A 2 -0.78 0.10 -18.33
N ALA A 3 0.07 -0.39 -19.25
CA ALA A 3 -0.06 -0.06 -20.69
C ALA A 3 -1.36 -0.62 -21.31
N PHE A 4 -1.80 -1.79 -20.87
CA PHE A 4 -3.05 -2.38 -21.31
C PHE A 4 -4.26 -1.62 -20.76
N GLU A 5 -4.24 -1.27 -19.48
CA GLU A 5 -5.29 -0.43 -18.87
C GLU A 5 -5.35 0.96 -19.51
N CYS A 6 -4.20 1.55 -19.84
CA CYS A 6 -4.11 2.81 -20.56
C CYS A 6 -4.78 2.71 -21.97
N ALA A 7 -4.58 1.60 -22.68
CA ALA A 7 -5.19 1.39 -23.99
C ALA A 7 -6.72 1.19 -23.90
N LEU A 8 -7.23 0.55 -22.84
CA LEU A 8 -8.65 0.27 -22.66
C LEU A 8 -9.42 1.44 -22.05
N PHE A 9 -8.85 2.07 -21.01
CA PHE A 9 -9.55 3.06 -20.18
C PHE A 9 -9.01 4.48 -20.35
N GLY A 10 -7.96 4.66 -21.17
CA GLY A 10 -7.29 5.95 -21.34
C GLY A 10 -6.34 6.32 -20.21
N THR A 11 -6.26 5.50 -19.15
CA THR A 11 -5.44 5.77 -17.97
C THR A 11 -4.71 4.52 -17.52
N GLY A 12 -3.41 4.63 -17.26
CA GLY A 12 -2.59 3.57 -16.67
C GLY A 12 -1.81 4.14 -15.48
N ILE A 13 -1.87 3.45 -14.34
CA ILE A 13 -1.31 3.91 -13.07
C ILE A 13 -0.05 3.14 -12.74
N MET A 14 1.01 3.87 -12.42
CA MET A 14 2.29 3.32 -11.98
C MET A 14 2.69 3.93 -10.64
N LYS A 15 3.20 3.11 -9.75
CA LYS A 15 3.65 3.49 -8.41
C LYS A 15 5.13 3.18 -8.26
N GLY A 16 5.90 4.13 -7.75
CA GLY A 16 7.35 4.00 -7.54
C GLY A 16 8.13 5.17 -8.12
N PRO A 17 9.46 5.04 -8.24
CA PRO A 17 10.25 3.84 -7.98
C PRO A 17 10.47 3.53 -6.49
N PHE A 18 10.45 2.26 -6.12
CA PHE A 18 10.83 1.78 -4.79
C PHE A 18 12.17 1.07 -4.86
N ALA A 19 12.98 1.18 -3.80
CA ALA A 19 14.16 0.38 -3.63
C ALA A 19 13.75 -1.05 -3.24
N VAL A 20 14.09 -2.02 -4.08
CA VAL A 20 13.78 -3.44 -3.86
C VAL A 20 15.07 -4.25 -3.96
N ASP A 21 15.29 -5.11 -2.97
CA ASP A 21 16.41 -6.04 -2.99
C ASP A 21 16.05 -7.21 -3.88
N LYS A 22 16.82 -7.36 -4.97
CA LYS A 22 16.74 -8.50 -5.88
C LYS A 22 17.91 -9.44 -5.68
N GLU A 23 17.58 -10.71 -5.54
CA GLU A 23 18.54 -11.79 -5.46
C GLU A 23 18.89 -12.26 -6.86
N TYR A 24 20.19 -12.19 -7.20
CA TYR A 24 20.73 -12.71 -8.45
C TYR A 24 21.47 -14.00 -8.13
N PRO A 25 21.14 -15.11 -8.83
CA PRO A 25 21.83 -16.35 -8.64
C PRO A 25 23.33 -16.19 -8.98
N ASN A 26 24.16 -16.62 -8.07
CA ASN A 26 25.62 -16.62 -8.24
C ASN A 26 26.20 -17.83 -7.52
N TRP A 27 27.26 -18.43 -8.11
CA TRP A 27 28.04 -19.52 -7.55
C TRP A 27 29.46 -19.03 -7.33
N ASN A 28 30.03 -19.38 -6.18
CA ASN A 28 31.45 -19.11 -5.92
C ASN A 28 32.35 -20.05 -6.74
N GLU A 29 33.65 -19.84 -6.68
CA GLU A 29 34.65 -20.68 -7.37
C GLU A 29 34.64 -22.14 -6.90
N GLU A 30 34.10 -22.40 -5.70
CA GLU A 30 33.96 -23.72 -5.09
C GLU A 30 32.67 -24.43 -5.49
N GLY A 31 31.81 -23.78 -6.30
CA GLY A 31 30.54 -24.32 -6.79
C GLY A 31 29.39 -24.23 -5.78
N GLU A 32 29.55 -23.48 -4.70
CA GLU A 32 28.48 -23.23 -3.73
C GLU A 32 27.58 -22.07 -4.18
N TYR A 33 26.27 -22.22 -3.96
CA TYR A 33 25.32 -21.17 -4.26
C TYR A 33 25.45 -20.01 -3.26
N LYS A 34 25.85 -18.85 -3.75
CA LYS A 34 26.00 -17.61 -2.98
C LYS A 34 25.30 -16.45 -3.69
N PRO A 35 24.00 -16.25 -3.42
CA PRO A 35 23.25 -15.22 -4.12
C PRO A 35 23.81 -13.82 -3.88
N ASN A 36 23.85 -13.03 -4.94
CA ASN A 36 24.24 -11.63 -4.87
C ASN A 36 22.96 -10.77 -4.76
N ILE A 37 22.80 -10.07 -3.64
CA ILE A 37 21.67 -9.18 -3.39
C ILE A 37 22.05 -7.79 -3.89
N LYS A 38 21.24 -7.25 -4.80
CA LYS A 38 21.39 -5.87 -5.29
C LYS A 38 20.08 -5.11 -5.08
N THR A 39 20.19 -3.94 -4.48
CA THR A 39 19.07 -2.99 -4.40
C THR A 39 18.89 -2.30 -5.75
N VAL A 40 17.73 -2.46 -6.34
CA VAL A 40 17.39 -1.88 -7.64
C VAL A 40 16.07 -1.10 -7.55
N PRO A 41 15.90 -0.02 -8.33
CA PRO A 41 14.63 0.65 -8.42
C PRO A 41 13.60 -0.24 -9.14
N GLN A 42 12.41 -0.31 -8.59
CA GLN A 42 11.30 -1.06 -9.18
C GLN A 42 10.02 -0.23 -9.14
N THR A 43 9.29 -0.22 -10.24
CA THR A 43 7.92 0.32 -10.31
C THR A 43 6.92 -0.83 -10.35
N SER A 44 5.73 -0.61 -9.80
CA SER A 44 4.60 -1.53 -9.89
C SER A 44 3.43 -0.85 -10.60
N SER A 45 2.63 -1.63 -11.31
CA SER A 45 1.35 -1.15 -11.84
C SER A 45 0.29 -1.26 -10.74
N VAL A 46 -0.54 -0.24 -10.63
CA VAL A 46 -1.74 -0.24 -9.79
C VAL A 46 -2.94 -0.34 -10.71
N SER A 47 -3.88 -1.25 -10.39
CA SER A 47 -5.09 -1.36 -11.17
C SER A 47 -5.99 -0.15 -10.95
N ILE A 48 -6.56 0.36 -12.03
CA ILE A 48 -7.48 1.50 -12.00
C ILE A 48 -8.67 1.26 -11.05
N TRP A 49 -9.10 0.01 -10.89
CA TRP A 49 -10.19 -0.39 -10.00
C TRP A 49 -9.86 -0.33 -8.52
N ASN A 50 -8.58 -0.22 -8.18
CA ASN A 50 -8.09 -0.17 -6.81
C ASN A 50 -7.42 1.18 -6.47
N PHE A 51 -7.60 2.16 -7.33
CA PHE A 51 -6.98 3.47 -7.20
C PHE A 51 -8.05 4.55 -7.08
N TYR A 52 -8.04 5.25 -5.96
CA TYR A 52 -9.01 6.28 -5.60
C TYR A 52 -8.26 7.58 -5.33
N PRO A 53 -8.07 8.41 -6.36
CA PRO A 53 -7.49 9.74 -6.19
C PRO A 53 -8.50 10.70 -5.56
N ASP A 54 -8.02 11.84 -5.12
CA ASP A 54 -8.85 12.95 -4.69
C ASP A 54 -9.82 13.36 -5.83
N PRO A 55 -11.15 13.31 -5.61
CA PRO A 55 -12.13 13.62 -6.64
C PRO A 55 -12.19 15.11 -7.00
N ASP A 56 -11.69 15.99 -6.14
CA ASP A 56 -11.72 17.44 -6.35
C ASP A 56 -10.50 17.93 -7.14
N ALA A 57 -9.47 17.09 -7.31
CA ALA A 57 -8.28 17.42 -8.06
C ALA A 57 -8.43 17.20 -9.57
N ALA A 58 -8.01 18.14 -10.37
CA ALA A 58 -8.02 18.01 -11.84
C ALA A 58 -6.90 17.08 -12.36
N ASN A 59 -5.81 16.95 -11.62
CA ASN A 59 -4.65 16.10 -11.94
C ASN A 59 -3.96 15.63 -10.66
N MET A 60 -2.98 14.72 -10.81
CA MET A 60 -2.28 14.12 -9.66
C MET A 60 -1.41 15.11 -8.87
N ASP A 61 -0.96 16.20 -9.51
CA ASP A 61 -0.12 17.20 -8.84
C ASP A 61 -0.93 18.10 -7.90
N GLU A 62 -2.25 18.20 -8.14
CA GLU A 62 -3.20 18.94 -7.32
C GLU A 62 -3.88 18.08 -6.25
N ALA A 63 -3.73 16.76 -6.35
CA ALA A 63 -4.40 15.83 -5.44
C ALA A 63 -3.82 15.92 -4.02
N GLU A 64 -4.67 16.20 -3.04
CA GLU A 64 -4.27 16.25 -1.63
C GLU A 64 -4.01 14.86 -1.07
N TYR A 65 -4.69 13.84 -1.63
CA TYR A 65 -4.51 12.46 -1.22
C TYR A 65 -4.81 11.45 -2.33
N VAL A 66 -4.33 10.25 -2.11
CA VAL A 66 -4.63 9.07 -2.93
C VAL A 66 -4.83 7.87 -2.02
N VAL A 67 -5.82 7.05 -2.34
CA VAL A 67 -6.03 5.77 -1.65
C VAL A 67 -5.86 4.63 -2.63
N GLU A 68 -5.04 3.65 -2.26
CA GLU A 68 -4.92 2.37 -2.96
C GLU A 68 -5.55 1.27 -2.12
N ARG A 69 -6.42 0.48 -2.74
CA ARG A 69 -7.10 -0.65 -2.12
C ARG A 69 -6.36 -1.94 -2.43
N HIS A 70 -6.04 -2.71 -1.41
CA HIS A 70 -5.40 -4.01 -1.53
C HIS A 70 -6.34 -5.11 -1.05
N LYS A 71 -6.56 -6.11 -1.90
CA LYS A 71 -7.26 -7.34 -1.54
C LYS A 71 -6.25 -8.37 -1.08
N MET A 72 -6.18 -8.62 0.21
CA MET A 72 -5.18 -9.50 0.81
C MET A 72 -5.79 -10.74 1.44
N SER A 73 -5.07 -11.88 1.38
CA SER A 73 -5.39 -13.05 2.18
C SER A 73 -4.92 -12.86 3.63
N ARG A 74 -5.43 -13.67 4.54
CA ARG A 74 -5.02 -13.68 5.95
C ARG A 74 -3.51 -13.85 6.13
N SER A 75 -2.89 -14.70 5.33
CA SER A 75 -1.43 -14.91 5.35
C SER A 75 -0.65 -13.69 4.89
N GLN A 76 -1.14 -12.98 3.87
CA GLN A 76 -0.53 -11.75 3.38
C GLN A 76 -0.62 -10.62 4.42
N VAL A 77 -1.77 -10.45 5.07
CA VAL A 77 -1.92 -9.46 6.15
C VAL A 77 -0.97 -9.78 7.31
N ARG A 78 -0.88 -11.04 7.71
CA ARG A 78 0.07 -11.47 8.76
C ARG A 78 1.54 -11.27 8.34
N ALA A 79 1.88 -11.42 7.07
CA ALA A 79 3.23 -11.20 6.56
C ALA A 79 3.68 -9.74 6.67
N LEU A 80 2.74 -8.79 6.73
CA LEU A 80 3.06 -7.37 6.96
C LEU A 80 3.82 -7.12 8.27
N LYS A 81 3.66 -8.00 9.27
CA LYS A 81 4.42 -7.93 10.54
C LYS A 81 5.94 -7.97 10.38
N ARG A 82 6.41 -8.53 9.26
CA ARG A 82 7.84 -8.63 8.93
C ARG A 82 8.39 -7.37 8.30
N ARG A 83 7.52 -6.48 7.83
CA ARG A 83 7.91 -5.23 7.21
C ARG A 83 8.19 -4.16 8.27
N PRO A 84 9.12 -3.23 8.02
CA PRO A 84 9.41 -2.16 8.94
C PRO A 84 8.20 -1.25 9.15
N PHE A 85 8.11 -0.66 10.34
CA PHE A 85 7.09 0.30 10.74
C PHE A 85 5.65 -0.22 10.81
N PHE A 86 5.40 -1.52 10.58
CA PHE A 86 4.08 -2.11 10.78
C PHE A 86 3.85 -2.49 12.25
N ARG A 87 2.68 -2.12 12.78
CA ARG A 87 2.25 -2.35 14.16
C ARG A 87 1.73 -3.78 14.32
N LYS A 88 2.52 -4.66 14.93
CA LYS A 88 2.21 -6.09 15.07
C LYS A 88 0.89 -6.33 15.78
N ASN A 89 0.61 -5.59 16.87
CA ASN A 89 -0.63 -5.75 17.65
C ASN A 89 -1.87 -5.33 16.85
N SER A 90 -1.79 -4.23 16.09
CA SER A 90 -2.89 -3.79 15.22
C SER A 90 -3.21 -4.80 14.13
N ILE A 91 -2.18 -5.44 13.56
CA ILE A 91 -2.35 -6.51 12.59
C ILE A 91 -3.07 -7.72 13.21
N ASP A 92 -2.69 -8.13 14.44
CA ASP A 92 -3.38 -9.23 15.12
C ASP A 92 -4.83 -8.89 15.40
N THR A 93 -5.10 -7.69 15.87
CA THR A 93 -6.46 -7.22 16.12
C THR A 93 -7.29 -7.21 14.82
N ALA A 94 -6.76 -6.64 13.73
CA ALA A 94 -7.43 -6.59 12.45
C ALA A 94 -7.76 -7.99 11.91
N VAL A 95 -6.81 -8.93 12.02
CA VAL A 95 -7.00 -10.32 11.58
C VAL A 95 -8.04 -11.06 12.46
N ASN A 96 -8.06 -10.79 13.76
CA ASN A 96 -9.01 -11.42 14.68
C ASN A 96 -10.45 -10.88 14.52
N MET A 97 -10.62 -9.68 13.98
CA MET A 97 -11.94 -9.13 13.66
C MET A 97 -12.63 -9.85 12.48
N GLY A 98 -11.89 -10.65 11.74
CA GLY A 98 -12.41 -11.41 10.60
C GLY A 98 -12.24 -10.70 9.25
N GLU A 99 -12.81 -11.31 8.23
CA GLU A 99 -12.77 -10.76 6.86
C GLU A 99 -13.50 -9.42 6.77
N SER A 100 -12.95 -8.53 5.96
CA SER A 100 -13.50 -7.18 5.75
C SER A 100 -13.72 -6.83 4.29
N TYR A 101 -13.32 -7.72 3.39
CA TYR A 101 -13.43 -7.44 1.97
C TYR A 101 -14.85 -7.64 1.48
N THR A 102 -15.44 -6.57 0.95
CA THR A 102 -16.72 -6.63 0.25
C THR A 102 -16.46 -6.60 -1.26
N LYS A 103 -17.03 -7.58 -1.97
CA LYS A 103 -16.92 -7.64 -3.42
C LYS A 103 -17.65 -6.46 -4.05
N GLU A 104 -17.01 -5.84 -5.02
CA GLU A 104 -17.64 -4.81 -5.83
C GLU A 104 -18.65 -5.43 -6.82
N TRP A 105 -19.60 -4.64 -7.30
CA TRP A 105 -20.63 -5.11 -8.23
C TRP A 105 -20.05 -5.73 -9.50
N TRP A 106 -18.94 -5.22 -10.02
CA TRP A 106 -18.28 -5.75 -11.21
C TRP A 106 -17.53 -7.06 -10.92
N GLU A 107 -17.01 -7.26 -9.72
CA GLU A 107 -16.43 -8.55 -9.29
C GLU A 107 -17.52 -9.61 -9.18
N GLN A 108 -18.69 -9.23 -8.63
CA GLN A 108 -19.85 -10.11 -8.53
C GLN A 108 -20.39 -10.49 -9.92
N ALA A 109 -20.41 -9.54 -10.86
CA ALA A 109 -20.86 -9.78 -12.23
C ALA A 109 -19.92 -10.68 -13.05
N MET A 110 -18.65 -10.77 -12.68
CA MET A 110 -17.65 -11.61 -13.35
C MET A 110 -17.50 -13.00 -12.72
N GLU A 111 -18.11 -13.24 -11.56
CA GLU A 111 -18.07 -14.57 -10.94
C GLU A 111 -19.08 -15.50 -11.59
N ASP A 112 -18.57 -16.62 -12.13
CA ASP A 112 -19.41 -17.77 -12.48
C ASP A 112 -19.87 -18.45 -11.17
N ASP A 113 -21.12 -18.87 -11.10
CA ASP A 113 -21.76 -19.55 -9.96
C ASP A 113 -20.99 -20.79 -9.46
N THR A 114 -20.02 -21.25 -10.22
CA THR A 114 -19.20 -22.44 -9.92
C THR A 114 -17.92 -22.17 -9.15
N ASN A 115 -17.48 -20.90 -9.05
CA ASN A 115 -16.15 -20.53 -8.50
C ASN A 115 -16.21 -19.53 -7.33
N GLU A 116 -17.15 -19.71 -6.41
CA GLU A 116 -17.08 -18.96 -5.15
C GLU A 116 -15.79 -19.30 -4.39
N SER A 117 -14.82 -18.41 -4.43
CA SER A 117 -13.66 -18.48 -3.56
C SER A 117 -14.10 -18.21 -2.12
N LYS A 118 -14.25 -19.27 -1.33
CA LYS A 118 -14.53 -19.20 0.12
C LYS A 118 -13.33 -18.73 0.96
N ALA A 119 -12.27 -18.24 0.31
CA ALA A 119 -11.09 -17.78 1.02
C ALA A 119 -11.37 -16.42 1.66
N GLU A 120 -11.14 -16.32 2.97
CA GLU A 120 -11.17 -15.05 3.72
C GLU A 120 -10.32 -13.99 3.02
N ARG A 121 -10.90 -12.83 2.77
CA ARG A 121 -10.23 -11.68 2.18
C ARG A 121 -10.34 -10.47 3.09
N TYR A 122 -9.28 -9.72 3.15
CA TYR A 122 -9.13 -8.51 3.94
C TYR A 122 -8.96 -7.33 2.99
N GLU A 123 -9.75 -6.31 3.22
CA GLU A 123 -9.56 -5.03 2.57
C GLU A 123 -8.53 -4.23 3.36
N VAL A 124 -7.44 -3.90 2.69
CA VAL A 124 -6.40 -3.05 3.26
C VAL A 124 -6.31 -1.79 2.41
N LEU A 125 -6.53 -0.66 3.04
CA LEU A 125 -6.46 0.65 2.40
C LEU A 125 -5.08 1.26 2.68
N GLU A 126 -4.41 1.69 1.64
CA GLU A 126 -3.15 2.43 1.70
C GLU A 126 -3.41 3.87 1.28
N PHE A 127 -3.34 4.76 2.23
CA PHE A 127 -3.51 6.21 2.05
C PHE A 127 -2.15 6.88 1.87
N TRP A 128 -2.08 7.81 0.93
CA TRP A 128 -0.98 8.72 0.70
C TRP A 128 -1.54 10.13 0.61
N GLY A 129 -1.10 11.03 1.45
CA GLY A 129 -1.62 12.40 1.42
C GLY A 129 -1.29 13.20 2.67
N ASN A 130 -1.84 14.40 2.71
CA ASN A 130 -1.67 15.34 3.80
C ASN A 130 -2.65 15.02 4.93
N VAL A 131 -2.15 15.05 6.16
CA VAL A 131 -2.95 14.86 7.38
C VAL A 131 -2.55 15.93 8.38
N ASP A 132 -3.52 16.49 9.08
CA ASP A 132 -3.30 17.47 10.12
C ASP A 132 -2.47 16.87 11.27
N ILE A 133 -1.52 17.64 11.77
CA ILE A 133 -0.62 17.19 12.84
C ILE A 133 -1.40 16.83 14.11
N GLU A 134 -2.45 17.58 14.45
CA GLU A 134 -3.30 17.29 15.59
C GLU A 134 -3.90 15.87 15.54
N VAL A 135 -4.27 15.41 14.34
CA VAL A 135 -4.78 14.04 14.13
C VAL A 135 -3.68 13.01 14.39
N LEU A 136 -2.46 13.27 13.91
CA LEU A 136 -1.31 12.36 14.09
C LEU A 136 -0.89 12.24 15.54
N GLU A 137 -0.91 13.33 16.30
CA GLU A 137 -0.62 13.34 17.74
C GLU A 137 -1.60 12.46 18.52
N GLY A 138 -2.88 12.46 18.14
CA GLY A 138 -3.90 11.59 18.73
C GLY A 138 -3.61 10.10 18.55
N TYR A 139 -2.84 9.72 17.53
CA TYR A 139 -2.43 8.32 17.27
C TYR A 139 -1.06 7.93 17.83
N SER A 140 -0.45 8.77 18.69
CA SER A 140 0.87 8.52 19.30
C SER A 140 1.96 8.27 18.27
N VAL A 141 1.98 9.06 17.23
CA VAL A 141 3.03 9.05 16.19
C VAL A 141 4.17 9.91 16.66
N ASP A 142 5.39 9.40 16.52
CA ASP A 142 6.59 10.20 16.78
C ASP A 142 6.82 11.15 15.60
N ILE A 143 6.43 12.40 15.79
CA ILE A 143 6.57 13.46 14.79
C ILE A 143 7.89 14.17 15.02
N PRO A 144 8.79 14.25 14.02
CA PRO A 144 10.03 15.00 14.14
C PRO A 144 9.77 16.46 14.56
N SER A 145 10.63 16.98 15.42
CA SER A 145 10.46 18.34 15.96
C SER A 145 10.38 19.43 14.90
N GLU A 146 11.04 19.20 13.76
CA GLU A 146 11.08 20.10 12.61
C GLU A 146 9.72 20.25 11.90
N LEU A 147 8.84 19.26 12.06
CA LEU A 147 7.52 19.24 11.42
C LEU A 147 6.39 19.65 12.36
N LYS A 148 6.65 19.83 13.65
CA LYS A 148 5.62 20.19 14.63
C LYS A 148 5.04 21.59 14.45
N ASP A 149 5.77 22.46 13.74
CA ASP A 149 5.32 23.81 13.44
C ASP A 149 4.52 23.89 12.12
N MET A 150 4.30 22.74 11.45
CA MET A 150 3.50 22.67 10.23
C MET A 150 2.04 22.33 10.60
N ASP A 151 1.09 22.84 9.84
CA ASP A 151 -0.32 22.50 10.03
C ASP A 151 -0.63 21.06 9.56
N GLN A 152 0.00 20.63 8.46
CA GLN A 152 -0.21 19.34 7.82
C GLN A 152 1.11 18.68 7.46
N VAL A 153 1.10 17.35 7.44
CA VAL A 153 2.25 16.53 7.04
C VAL A 153 1.82 15.45 6.08
N ASN A 154 2.62 15.24 5.03
CA ASN A 154 2.37 14.17 4.07
C ASN A 154 2.80 12.81 4.63
N VAL A 155 1.86 11.86 4.65
CA VAL A 155 2.04 10.56 5.31
C VAL A 155 1.59 9.41 4.42
N ASN A 156 2.10 8.22 4.76
CA ASN A 156 1.58 6.95 4.27
C ASN A 156 0.93 6.19 5.42
N ILE A 157 -0.36 5.91 5.30
CA ILE A 157 -1.15 5.20 6.31
C ILE A 157 -1.71 3.91 5.71
N TRP A 158 -1.58 2.81 6.45
CA TRP A 158 -2.21 1.54 6.11
C TRP A 158 -3.29 1.20 7.14
N VAL A 159 -4.50 0.92 6.68
CA VAL A 159 -5.66 0.63 7.52
C VAL A 159 -6.31 -0.68 7.10
N CYS A 160 -6.70 -1.49 8.08
CA CYS A 160 -7.53 -2.68 7.88
C CYS A 160 -8.47 -2.84 9.07
N ASN A 161 -9.75 -3.09 8.85
CA ASN A 161 -10.74 -3.25 9.92
C ASN A 161 -10.70 -2.12 10.98
N ASN A 162 -10.64 -0.87 10.54
CA ASN A 162 -10.51 0.32 11.41
C ASN A 162 -9.25 0.30 12.32
N GLN A 163 -8.27 -0.54 12.01
CA GLN A 163 -6.99 -0.58 12.71
C GLN A 163 -5.90 0.05 11.85
N VAL A 164 -5.18 1.02 12.41
CA VAL A 164 -3.99 1.58 11.76
C VAL A 164 -2.85 0.58 11.87
N LEU A 165 -2.51 -0.04 10.74
CA LEU A 165 -1.45 -1.05 10.66
C LEU A 165 -0.06 -0.42 10.54
N ARG A 166 0.02 0.71 9.84
CA ARG A 166 1.25 1.48 9.62
C ARG A 166 0.90 2.96 9.51
N LEU A 167 1.77 3.79 10.05
CA LEU A 167 1.74 5.24 9.83
C LEU A 167 3.17 5.73 9.81
N VAL A 168 3.58 6.32 8.70
CA VAL A 168 4.94 6.85 8.49
C VAL A 168 4.87 8.10 7.63
N MET A 169 5.90 8.95 7.74
CA MET A 169 6.07 10.07 6.84
C MET A 169 6.26 9.58 5.42
N ASN A 170 5.74 10.32 4.45
CA ASN A 170 5.94 10.00 3.05
C ASN A 170 7.41 10.23 2.65
N PRO A 171 8.16 9.18 2.26
CA PRO A 171 9.55 9.33 1.87
C PRO A 171 9.75 9.97 0.49
N PHE A 172 8.67 10.14 -0.26
CA PHE A 172 8.67 10.69 -1.63
C PHE A 172 8.18 12.13 -1.67
N THR A 173 7.89 12.74 -0.53
CA THR A 173 7.53 14.16 -0.53
C THR A 173 8.68 14.96 -1.12
N PRO A 174 8.48 15.70 -2.20
CA PRO A 174 9.51 16.60 -2.67
C PRO A 174 9.82 17.55 -1.50
N ALA A 175 11.10 17.68 -1.20
CA ALA A 175 11.54 18.76 -0.33
C ALA A 175 11.16 20.07 -1.04
N ILE A 176 10.14 20.72 -0.51
CA ILE A 176 9.75 22.06 -0.97
C ILE A 176 10.78 23.05 -0.45
#